data_94fa99b87e91c83b19d182e0e19ce1d3
#
_entry.id   94fa99b87e91c83b19d182e0e19ce1d3
#
_cell.length_a   1.000
_cell.length_b   1.000
_cell.length_c   1.000
_cell.angle_alpha   90.00
_cell.angle_beta   90.00
_cell.angle_gamma   90.00
#
_symmetry.space_group_name_H-M   'P 1'
#
loop_
_entity.id
_entity.type
_entity.pdbx_description
1 polymer ?
#
loop_
_entity_poly.entity_id
_entity_poly.type
_entity_poly.pdbx_seq_one_letter_code
_entity_poly.pdbx_strand_id
1 'polypeptide(L)'
;MTFKLEELPSELLWLILEYIPPMDLFRTFFNLNQRFNKILRLLHYRFNLSCINRNQFNYFLNTILPSIEHNWIESLYIDDISDRIYSISTFKSLQSLTIHHLRTENIVSLANDILVELKKLNSLRLYSEFELQERDINSLMIVIFSQRMPSLEYCYLGFQDHGYVGFDGLDSINQTLSLKKLIIDRWCRIRDFIRLLHFIPNITHLTIRLFDLNVKGPFVQSLNTINDFTTLVPNLIYLRAKLAEIPFEIATKILFLRLPSNLRELSLSTWSIGYGNGDSWKSLLSSKFPYLKHFRLIISLDRIPQNYLVASIADLDNIAKSFNQSKYFLDHHWNVLINVNDHDRLKFVLHTVQYPIENFQTTLYDTRHCTMSLSMMKSAYHHVSKLSLTLFDERISSSANLTENRYFPNLNQLTFLSNIRNEYPEYSPDEYFNDLKSMINLSTITCINFAEENHHYPNKLVNLLLKSLPKLHTLIIPYRLYTCLETQSICNLKILTLIFAAYSSISPPATRMRDILTRHQILTNDLILELLQTLFSSFPDIQTLTLTVRGLDGFDSQFSEWLKANLSMERNIAYDLLLPDKILQFYF
;
A
#
# COMPACT_ATOMS: atom_id res chain seq x y z
N MET A 1 -29.56 -24.30 -33.41
CA MET A 1 -29.15 -25.34 -32.43
C MET A 1 -28.66 -24.61 -31.17
N THR A 2 -29.38 -24.74 -30.08
CA THR A 2 -28.94 -24.23 -28.77
C THR A 2 -28.14 -25.35 -28.11
N PHE A 3 -26.82 -25.23 -28.10
CA PHE A 3 -25.96 -26.14 -27.35
C PHE A 3 -26.20 -25.94 -25.86
N LYS A 4 -26.44 -27.03 -25.14
CA LYS A 4 -26.50 -26.99 -23.67
C LYS A 4 -25.08 -27.16 -23.11
N LEU A 5 -24.73 -26.38 -22.12
CA LEU A 5 -23.42 -26.45 -21.43
C LEU A 5 -23.11 -27.90 -20.95
N GLU A 6 -24.16 -28.62 -20.55
CA GLU A 6 -24.07 -30.01 -20.08
C GLU A 6 -23.66 -31.02 -21.16
N GLU A 7 -23.78 -30.67 -22.46
CA GLU A 7 -23.41 -31.54 -23.60
C GLU A 7 -21.92 -31.46 -23.92
N LEU A 8 -21.19 -30.49 -23.35
CA LEU A 8 -19.76 -30.35 -23.57
C LEU A 8 -18.97 -31.53 -22.95
N PRO A 9 -17.86 -31.98 -23.55
CA PRO A 9 -16.91 -32.89 -22.90
C PRO A 9 -16.45 -32.40 -21.52
N SER A 10 -16.18 -33.33 -20.61
CA SER A 10 -15.80 -32.98 -19.23
C SER A 10 -14.54 -32.13 -19.16
N GLU A 11 -13.61 -32.33 -20.09
CA GLU A 11 -12.37 -31.59 -20.22
C GLU A 11 -12.62 -30.12 -20.58
N LEU A 12 -13.57 -29.85 -21.47
CA LEU A 12 -13.95 -28.49 -21.84
C LEU A 12 -14.73 -27.81 -20.72
N LEU A 13 -15.63 -28.55 -20.06
CA LEU A 13 -16.32 -28.03 -18.86
C LEU A 13 -15.30 -27.64 -17.78
N TRP A 14 -14.32 -28.50 -17.53
CA TRP A 14 -13.28 -28.19 -16.54
C TRP A 14 -12.53 -26.91 -16.89
N LEU A 15 -12.07 -26.77 -18.12
CA LEU A 15 -11.39 -25.56 -18.59
C LEU A 15 -12.26 -24.31 -18.43
N ILE A 16 -13.55 -24.37 -18.73
CA ILE A 16 -14.48 -23.25 -18.57
C ILE A 16 -14.68 -22.91 -17.10
N LEU A 17 -14.90 -23.92 -16.26
CA LEU A 17 -15.18 -23.75 -14.83
C LEU A 17 -13.97 -23.21 -14.06
N GLU A 18 -12.76 -23.48 -14.51
CA GLU A 18 -11.53 -22.96 -13.90
C GLU A 18 -11.39 -21.42 -13.98
N TYR A 19 -12.06 -20.78 -14.96
CA TYR A 19 -12.10 -19.32 -15.10
C TYR A 19 -13.19 -18.63 -14.26
N ILE A 20 -14.10 -19.40 -13.65
CA ILE A 20 -15.18 -18.85 -12.85
C ILE A 20 -14.68 -18.72 -11.40
N PRO A 21 -14.91 -17.56 -10.74
CA PRO A 21 -14.57 -17.40 -9.33
C PRO A 21 -15.20 -18.52 -8.48
N PRO A 22 -14.48 -19.14 -7.54
CA PRO A 22 -14.95 -20.32 -6.80
C PRO A 22 -16.31 -20.10 -6.10
N MET A 23 -16.56 -18.91 -5.55
CA MET A 23 -17.84 -18.60 -4.92
C MET A 23 -19.01 -18.66 -5.89
N ASP A 24 -18.84 -18.11 -7.10
CA ASP A 24 -19.87 -18.10 -8.14
C ASP A 24 -20.03 -19.49 -8.75
N LEU A 25 -18.92 -20.22 -8.86
CA LEU A 25 -18.92 -21.60 -9.30
C LEU A 25 -19.81 -22.48 -8.42
N PHE A 26 -19.62 -22.39 -7.09
CA PHE A 26 -20.45 -23.15 -6.16
C PHE A 26 -21.92 -22.71 -6.15
N ARG A 27 -22.19 -21.41 -6.23
CA ARG A 27 -23.56 -20.89 -6.29
C ARG A 27 -24.32 -21.37 -7.51
N THR A 28 -23.62 -21.48 -8.65
CA THR A 28 -24.26 -21.75 -9.94
C THR A 28 -24.36 -23.25 -10.21
N PHE A 29 -23.34 -24.03 -9.88
CA PHE A 29 -23.20 -25.41 -10.34
C PHE A 29 -23.25 -26.47 -9.25
N PHE A 30 -23.07 -26.09 -7.98
CA PHE A 30 -23.12 -27.04 -6.87
C PHE A 30 -24.55 -27.60 -6.72
N ASN A 31 -24.65 -28.93 -6.66
CA ASN A 31 -25.92 -29.67 -6.61
C ASN A 31 -26.82 -29.49 -7.85
N LEU A 32 -26.32 -28.92 -8.95
CA LEU A 32 -27.07 -28.88 -10.19
C LEU A 32 -27.29 -30.30 -10.76
N ASN A 33 -26.23 -31.09 -10.85
CA ASN A 33 -26.28 -32.53 -11.17
C ASN A 33 -24.99 -33.25 -10.74
N GLN A 34 -25.02 -34.58 -10.81
CA GLN A 34 -23.88 -35.41 -10.39
C GLN A 34 -22.61 -35.17 -11.19
N ARG A 35 -22.73 -34.81 -12.49
CA ARG A 35 -21.58 -34.57 -13.36
C ARG A 35 -20.83 -33.30 -12.93
N PHE A 36 -21.56 -32.19 -12.70
CA PHE A 36 -20.94 -30.97 -12.19
C PHE A 36 -20.33 -31.18 -10.81
N ASN A 37 -21.01 -31.89 -9.91
CA ASN A 37 -20.46 -32.18 -8.59
C ASN A 37 -19.15 -32.99 -8.68
N LYS A 38 -19.02 -33.93 -9.62
CA LYS A 38 -17.77 -34.66 -9.85
C LYS A 38 -16.66 -33.74 -10.36
N ILE A 39 -16.97 -32.85 -11.30
CA ILE A 39 -15.98 -31.89 -11.86
C ILE A 39 -15.56 -30.93 -10.74
N LEU A 40 -16.51 -30.36 -10.01
CA LEU A 40 -16.21 -29.45 -8.90
C LEU A 40 -15.29 -30.10 -7.86
N ARG A 41 -15.45 -31.38 -7.58
CA ARG A 41 -14.56 -32.10 -6.65
C ARG A 41 -13.13 -32.32 -7.16
N LEU A 42 -12.86 -32.13 -8.43
CA LEU A 42 -11.53 -32.28 -9.04
C LEU A 42 -10.78 -30.96 -9.20
N LEU A 43 -11.46 -29.82 -9.01
CA LEU A 43 -10.86 -28.49 -9.14
C LEU A 43 -10.05 -28.13 -7.89
N HIS A 44 -8.93 -27.45 -8.14
CA HIS A 44 -8.13 -26.81 -7.09
C HIS A 44 -8.58 -25.38 -6.88
N TYR A 45 -8.90 -25.02 -5.66
CA TYR A 45 -9.57 -23.76 -5.37
C TYR A 45 -8.63 -22.69 -4.82
N ARG A 46 -8.84 -21.47 -5.33
CA ARG A 46 -8.18 -20.25 -4.88
C ARG A 46 -9.26 -19.27 -4.42
N PHE A 47 -9.60 -19.32 -3.13
CA PHE A 47 -10.63 -18.46 -2.58
C PHE A 47 -10.08 -17.09 -2.23
N ASN A 48 -10.75 -16.06 -2.76
CA ASN A 48 -10.58 -14.68 -2.31
C ASN A 48 -11.82 -14.29 -1.51
N LEU A 49 -11.66 -14.15 -0.19
CA LEU A 49 -12.74 -13.81 0.73
C LEU A 49 -12.64 -12.37 1.23
N SER A 50 -11.78 -11.51 0.63
CA SER A 50 -11.56 -10.14 1.09
C SER A 50 -12.72 -9.20 0.85
N CYS A 51 -13.44 -9.38 -0.24
CA CYS A 51 -14.53 -8.48 -0.62
C CYS A 51 -15.91 -9.14 -0.52
N ILE A 52 -16.01 -10.25 0.22
CA ILE A 52 -17.30 -10.94 0.40
C ILE A 52 -18.04 -10.39 1.60
N ASN A 53 -19.35 -10.23 1.43
CA ASN A 53 -20.21 -9.84 2.55
C ASN A 53 -20.43 -11.00 3.54
N ARG A 54 -20.98 -10.71 4.71
CA ARG A 54 -21.22 -11.69 5.78
C ARG A 54 -22.06 -12.88 5.32
N ASN A 55 -23.06 -12.66 4.45
CA ASN A 55 -23.91 -13.75 3.93
C ASN A 55 -23.11 -14.68 3.02
N GLN A 56 -22.26 -14.13 2.18
CA GLN A 56 -21.36 -14.89 1.32
C GLN A 56 -20.32 -15.66 2.13
N PHE A 57 -19.78 -15.05 3.18
CA PHE A 57 -18.86 -15.71 4.09
C PHE A 57 -19.55 -16.87 4.86
N ASN A 58 -20.77 -16.65 5.35
CA ASN A 58 -21.56 -17.71 5.97
C ASN A 58 -21.91 -18.84 4.98
N TYR A 59 -22.20 -18.51 3.73
CA TYR A 59 -22.41 -19.51 2.67
C TYR A 59 -21.13 -20.31 2.41
N PHE A 60 -19.98 -19.64 2.35
CA PHE A 60 -18.68 -20.31 2.25
C PHE A 60 -18.47 -21.31 3.40
N LEU A 61 -18.64 -20.87 4.64
CA LEU A 61 -18.41 -21.71 5.83
C LEU A 61 -19.40 -22.86 5.98
N ASN A 62 -20.68 -22.60 5.72
CA ASN A 62 -21.74 -23.56 6.04
C ASN A 62 -22.11 -24.48 4.86
N THR A 63 -21.80 -24.07 3.63
CA THR A 63 -22.22 -24.81 2.42
C THR A 63 -21.01 -25.26 1.60
N ILE A 64 -20.10 -24.34 1.24
CA ILE A 64 -18.97 -24.68 0.37
C ILE A 64 -17.96 -25.53 1.14
N LEU A 65 -17.48 -25.02 2.25
CA LEU A 65 -16.41 -25.66 3.01
C LEU A 65 -16.71 -27.10 3.44
N PRO A 66 -17.90 -27.47 3.93
CA PRO A 66 -18.26 -28.86 4.21
C PRO A 66 -18.39 -29.74 2.97
N SER A 67 -18.58 -29.12 1.78
CA SER A 67 -18.85 -29.85 0.52
C SER A 67 -17.60 -30.16 -0.27
N ILE A 68 -16.46 -29.57 0.06
CA ILE A 68 -15.16 -29.77 -0.58
C ILE A 68 -14.22 -30.49 0.38
N GLU A 69 -13.37 -31.33 -0.20
CA GLU A 69 -12.27 -31.87 0.57
C GLU A 69 -11.26 -30.76 0.87
N HIS A 70 -10.85 -30.62 2.12
CA HIS A 70 -9.91 -29.61 2.59
C HIS A 70 -8.56 -29.64 1.82
N ASN A 71 -8.26 -30.76 1.15
CA ASN A 71 -7.06 -30.94 0.35
C ASN A 71 -7.10 -30.22 -1.02
N TRP A 72 -8.23 -29.66 -1.43
CA TRP A 72 -8.36 -28.98 -2.72
C TRP A 72 -8.24 -27.47 -2.63
N ILE A 73 -8.11 -26.93 -1.43
CA ILE A 73 -7.86 -25.50 -1.24
C ILE A 73 -6.37 -25.23 -1.30
N GLU A 74 -5.93 -24.61 -2.41
CA GLU A 74 -4.52 -24.24 -2.64
C GLU A 74 -4.20 -22.84 -2.17
N SER A 75 -5.13 -21.91 -2.31
CA SER A 75 -4.92 -20.51 -1.97
C SER A 75 -6.11 -19.93 -1.23
N LEU A 76 -5.82 -19.20 -0.17
CA LEU A 76 -6.81 -18.53 0.65
C LEU A 76 -6.39 -17.08 0.91
N TYR A 77 -7.26 -16.15 0.57
CA TYR A 77 -7.14 -14.75 0.87
C TYR A 77 -8.29 -14.33 1.78
N ILE A 78 -7.99 -13.81 2.95
CA ILE A 78 -8.97 -13.39 3.97
C ILE A 78 -8.64 -12.00 4.50
N ASP A 79 -9.66 -11.18 4.77
CA ASP A 79 -9.46 -9.84 5.30
C ASP A 79 -9.31 -9.83 6.81
N ASP A 80 -10.20 -10.45 7.55
CA ASP A 80 -10.14 -10.47 9.00
C ASP A 80 -10.08 -11.91 9.54
N ILE A 81 -9.27 -12.05 10.57
CA ILE A 81 -9.19 -13.27 11.36
C ILE A 81 -10.15 -13.13 12.54
N SER A 82 -11.42 -13.43 12.34
CA SER A 82 -12.37 -13.63 13.42
C SER A 82 -12.18 -15.01 14.07
N ASP A 83 -12.89 -15.29 15.17
CA ASP A 83 -12.84 -16.53 15.98
C ASP A 83 -12.95 -17.87 15.21
N ARG A 84 -13.13 -17.82 13.89
CA ARG A 84 -13.33 -19.00 13.02
C ARG A 84 -12.06 -19.47 12.30
N ILE A 85 -10.93 -18.89 12.59
CA ILE A 85 -9.62 -19.21 11.99
C ILE A 85 -9.15 -20.63 12.24
N TYR A 86 -9.57 -21.25 13.33
CA TYR A 86 -9.15 -22.61 13.67
C TYR A 86 -9.43 -23.63 12.56
N SER A 87 -10.41 -23.38 11.70
CA SER A 87 -10.67 -24.22 10.53
C SER A 87 -9.57 -24.17 9.46
N ILE A 88 -8.74 -23.12 9.39
CA ILE A 88 -7.68 -22.99 8.38
C ILE A 88 -6.60 -24.06 8.56
N SER A 89 -6.30 -24.46 9.79
CA SER A 89 -5.33 -25.54 10.07
C SER A 89 -5.70 -26.88 9.43
N THR A 90 -6.97 -27.06 9.05
CA THR A 90 -7.45 -28.26 8.37
C THR A 90 -7.05 -28.32 6.89
N PHE A 91 -6.69 -27.21 6.27
CA PHE A 91 -6.34 -27.13 4.83
C PHE A 91 -4.90 -27.60 4.58
N LYS A 92 -4.64 -28.87 4.74
CA LYS A 92 -3.29 -29.47 4.65
C LYS A 92 -2.61 -29.30 3.29
N SER A 93 -3.35 -28.95 2.23
CA SER A 93 -2.84 -28.68 0.88
C SER A 93 -2.65 -27.20 0.57
N LEU A 94 -2.94 -26.32 1.53
CA LEU A 94 -2.82 -24.89 1.33
C LEU A 94 -1.37 -24.51 0.99
N GLN A 95 -1.19 -23.89 -0.16
CA GLN A 95 0.10 -23.43 -0.67
C GLN A 95 0.28 -21.92 -0.50
N SER A 96 -0.81 -21.16 -0.54
CA SER A 96 -0.76 -19.70 -0.40
C SER A 96 -1.79 -19.20 0.60
N LEU A 97 -1.34 -18.43 1.58
CA LEU A 97 -2.19 -17.79 2.58
C LEU A 97 -1.91 -16.28 2.60
N THR A 98 -2.97 -15.50 2.42
CA THR A 98 -2.92 -14.04 2.58
C THR A 98 -3.95 -13.64 3.62
N ILE A 99 -3.52 -12.86 4.61
CA ILE A 99 -4.34 -12.37 5.70
C ILE A 99 -4.18 -10.85 5.77
N HIS A 100 -5.29 -10.13 5.68
CA HIS A 100 -5.37 -8.70 5.96
C HIS A 100 -5.95 -8.45 7.36
N HIS A 101 -5.75 -7.27 7.90
CA HIS A 101 -6.28 -6.82 9.20
C HIS A 101 -5.97 -7.77 10.36
N LEU A 102 -4.73 -8.32 10.38
CA LEU A 102 -4.27 -9.17 11.48
C LEU A 102 -4.28 -8.40 12.80
N ARG A 103 -4.96 -8.96 13.82
CA ARG A 103 -5.08 -8.38 15.16
C ARG A 103 -4.18 -9.09 16.16
N THR A 104 -3.80 -8.39 17.23
CA THR A 104 -2.92 -8.91 18.28
C THR A 104 -3.45 -10.19 18.91
N GLU A 105 -4.76 -10.24 19.21
CA GLU A 105 -5.41 -11.41 19.82
C GLU A 105 -5.28 -12.70 19.01
N ASN A 106 -5.11 -12.57 17.69
CA ASN A 106 -5.09 -13.71 16.78
C ASN A 106 -3.67 -14.18 16.42
N ILE A 107 -2.63 -13.38 16.71
CA ILE A 107 -1.27 -13.69 16.27
C ILE A 107 -0.71 -14.95 16.92
N VAL A 108 -0.91 -15.11 18.22
CA VAL A 108 -0.37 -16.24 18.97
C VAL A 108 -0.97 -17.55 18.48
N SER A 109 -2.30 -17.59 18.30
CA SER A 109 -2.99 -18.75 17.76
C SER A 109 -2.61 -19.01 16.29
N LEU A 110 -2.54 -17.96 15.47
CA LEU A 110 -2.06 -18.09 14.10
C LEU A 110 -0.67 -18.72 14.05
N ALA A 111 0.26 -18.23 14.85
CA ALA A 111 1.64 -18.72 14.87
C ALA A 111 1.74 -20.17 15.36
N ASN A 112 1.16 -20.48 16.52
CA ASN A 112 1.41 -21.75 17.20
C ASN A 112 0.50 -22.89 16.74
N ASP A 113 -0.76 -22.57 16.37
CA ASP A 113 -1.78 -23.60 16.11
C ASP A 113 -2.03 -23.78 14.61
N ILE A 114 -1.94 -22.71 13.82
CA ILE A 114 -2.34 -22.73 12.42
C ILE A 114 -1.16 -22.90 11.48
N LEU A 115 -0.20 -21.97 11.50
CA LEU A 115 0.92 -21.98 10.54
C LEU A 115 1.77 -23.24 10.66
N VAL A 116 1.93 -23.75 11.87
CA VAL A 116 2.72 -24.98 12.13
C VAL A 116 2.11 -26.21 11.45
N GLU A 117 0.79 -26.23 11.26
CA GLU A 117 0.07 -27.33 10.62
C GLU A 117 0.10 -27.27 9.08
N LEU A 118 0.37 -26.09 8.50
CA LEU A 118 0.35 -25.86 7.05
C LEU A 118 1.69 -26.21 6.39
N LYS A 119 2.06 -27.49 6.38
CA LYS A 119 3.37 -27.97 5.92
C LYS A 119 3.66 -27.73 4.43
N LYS A 120 2.63 -27.56 3.60
CA LYS A 120 2.76 -27.30 2.15
C LYS A 120 2.72 -25.80 1.80
N LEU A 121 2.59 -24.94 2.81
CA LEU A 121 2.52 -23.48 2.59
C LEU A 121 3.85 -22.97 2.03
N ASN A 122 3.84 -22.50 0.79
CA ASN A 122 4.99 -21.93 0.11
C ASN A 122 4.95 -20.38 0.05
N SER A 123 3.77 -19.78 0.20
CA SER A 123 3.57 -18.34 0.15
C SER A 123 2.73 -17.87 1.34
N LEU A 124 3.28 -16.97 2.14
CA LEU A 124 2.60 -16.33 3.28
C LEU A 124 2.64 -14.81 3.13
N ARG A 125 1.48 -14.16 3.23
CA ARG A 125 1.36 -12.71 3.26
C ARG A 125 0.51 -12.29 4.45
N LEU A 126 1.08 -11.50 5.33
CA LEU A 126 0.41 -10.98 6.51
C LEU A 126 0.43 -9.46 6.49
N TYR A 127 -0.74 -8.87 6.62
CA TYR A 127 -0.92 -7.42 6.69
C TYR A 127 -1.65 -7.08 8.00
N SER A 128 -1.23 -6.01 8.64
CA SER A 128 -1.93 -5.42 9.77
C SER A 128 -1.92 -3.92 9.67
N GLU A 129 -3.09 -3.31 9.81
CA GLU A 129 -3.27 -1.87 9.98
C GLU A 129 -3.31 -1.49 11.47
N PHE A 130 -3.34 -2.49 12.36
CA PHE A 130 -3.36 -2.31 13.80
C PHE A 130 -1.94 -2.31 14.37
N GLU A 131 -1.76 -1.61 15.48
CA GLU A 131 -0.53 -1.67 16.25
C GLU A 131 -0.40 -3.06 16.90
N LEU A 132 0.58 -3.82 16.45
CA LEU A 132 0.88 -5.15 16.98
C LEU A 132 1.95 -5.04 18.07
N GLN A 133 1.77 -5.78 19.17
CA GLN A 133 2.76 -5.82 20.24
C GLN A 133 4.03 -6.55 19.78
N GLU A 134 5.20 -6.04 20.16
CA GLU A 134 6.50 -6.58 19.77
C GLU A 134 6.65 -8.08 20.13
N ARG A 135 6.16 -8.48 21.32
CA ARG A 135 6.20 -9.89 21.77
C ARG A 135 5.43 -10.83 20.83
N ASP A 136 4.29 -10.38 20.30
CA ASP A 136 3.43 -11.22 19.47
C ASP A 136 4.05 -11.36 18.07
N ILE A 137 4.63 -10.26 17.56
CA ILE A 137 5.42 -10.29 16.32
C ILE A 137 6.61 -11.22 16.47
N ASN A 138 7.34 -11.18 17.58
CA ASN A 138 8.48 -12.06 17.84
C ASN A 138 8.05 -13.54 17.84
N SER A 139 6.91 -13.87 18.45
CA SER A 139 6.36 -15.24 18.42
C SER A 139 6.08 -15.71 16.99
N LEU A 140 5.50 -14.85 16.16
CA LEU A 140 5.25 -15.12 14.75
C LEU A 140 6.57 -15.30 13.97
N MET A 141 7.56 -14.44 14.20
CA MET A 141 8.89 -14.54 13.57
C MET A 141 9.58 -15.85 13.90
N ILE A 142 9.51 -16.31 15.16
CA ILE A 142 10.07 -17.61 15.58
C ILE A 142 9.47 -18.75 14.76
N VAL A 143 8.17 -18.75 14.51
CA VAL A 143 7.52 -19.79 13.70
C VAL A 143 7.93 -19.71 12.24
N ILE A 144 7.90 -18.50 11.65
CA ILE A 144 8.21 -18.29 10.22
C ILE A 144 9.67 -18.66 9.91
N PHE A 145 10.62 -18.25 10.77
CA PHE A 145 12.05 -18.49 10.55
C PHE A 145 12.57 -19.80 11.14
N SER A 146 11.70 -20.63 11.72
CA SER A 146 12.02 -21.98 12.16
C SER A 146 11.77 -23.01 11.05
N GLN A 147 12.28 -24.22 11.23
CA GLN A 147 11.98 -25.36 10.34
C GLN A 147 10.52 -25.85 10.43
N ARG A 148 9.66 -25.16 11.21
CA ARG A 148 8.24 -25.52 11.34
C ARG A 148 7.47 -25.33 10.04
N MET A 149 7.94 -24.43 9.15
CA MET A 149 7.36 -24.17 7.83
C MET A 149 8.33 -24.57 6.70
N PRO A 150 8.53 -25.87 6.45
CA PRO A 150 9.61 -26.37 5.60
C PRO A 150 9.47 -26.03 4.11
N SER A 151 8.26 -25.71 3.65
CA SER A 151 7.97 -25.39 2.24
C SER A 151 7.90 -23.89 1.96
N LEU A 152 8.06 -23.01 2.96
CA LEU A 152 7.87 -21.59 2.82
C LEU A 152 8.98 -20.96 1.96
N GLU A 153 8.65 -20.52 0.75
CA GLU A 153 9.57 -19.87 -0.18
C GLU A 153 9.40 -18.34 -0.24
N TYR A 154 8.18 -17.86 -0.03
CA TYR A 154 7.83 -16.44 -0.08
C TYR A 154 7.15 -16.01 1.22
N CYS A 155 7.66 -14.92 1.83
CA CYS A 155 7.04 -14.31 3.00
C CYS A 155 6.96 -12.80 2.84
N TYR A 156 5.76 -12.23 3.06
CA TYR A 156 5.50 -10.81 3.14
C TYR A 156 4.91 -10.46 4.51
N LEU A 157 5.54 -9.52 5.21
CA LEU A 157 5.14 -9.03 6.52
C LEU A 157 4.94 -7.51 6.44
N GLY A 158 3.70 -7.09 6.20
CA GLY A 158 3.27 -5.70 6.09
C GLY A 158 2.55 -5.25 7.35
N PHE A 159 3.29 -4.84 8.36
CA PHE A 159 2.70 -4.32 9.58
C PHE A 159 2.76 -2.80 9.56
N GLN A 160 1.58 -2.15 9.59
CA GLN A 160 1.53 -0.72 9.76
C GLN A 160 2.09 -0.35 11.15
N ASP A 161 2.90 0.65 11.13
CA ASP A 161 3.27 1.64 12.09
C ASP A 161 4.28 1.41 13.23
N HIS A 162 4.76 2.45 13.67
CA HIS A 162 5.61 3.06 14.73
C HIS A 162 6.47 2.11 15.60
N GLY A 163 6.30 0.81 15.48
CA GLY A 163 7.08 -0.18 16.22
C GLY A 163 8.21 -0.80 15.38
N TYR A 164 9.08 -1.51 16.08
CA TYR A 164 10.20 -2.23 15.50
C TYR A 164 9.92 -3.71 15.45
N VAL A 165 10.51 -4.39 14.46
CA VAL A 165 10.61 -5.85 14.49
C VAL A 165 11.91 -6.20 15.19
N GLY A 166 11.81 -6.86 16.35
CA GLY A 166 12.92 -7.52 16.99
C GLY A 166 13.03 -8.98 16.52
N PHE A 167 14.20 -9.54 16.66
CA PHE A 167 14.44 -10.97 16.40
C PHE A 167 15.00 -11.65 17.64
N ASP A 168 14.56 -11.20 18.81
CA ASP A 168 14.91 -11.82 20.07
C ASP A 168 14.25 -13.20 20.15
N GLY A 169 15.04 -14.20 20.56
CA GLY A 169 14.58 -15.59 20.61
C GLY A 169 14.85 -16.44 19.36
N LEU A 170 15.32 -15.85 18.25
CA LEU A 170 15.73 -16.63 17.09
C LEU A 170 16.99 -17.46 17.35
N ASP A 171 17.88 -17.03 18.25
CA ASP A 171 19.16 -17.69 18.51
C ASP A 171 19.02 -19.18 18.95
N SER A 172 17.81 -19.59 19.36
CA SER A 172 17.50 -20.97 19.78
C SER A 172 16.92 -21.86 18.67
N ILE A 173 16.76 -21.35 17.45
CA ILE A 173 16.09 -22.08 16.37
C ILE A 173 17.04 -22.42 15.21
N ASN A 174 16.69 -23.47 14.47
CA ASN A 174 17.43 -23.87 13.27
C ASN A 174 17.09 -22.97 12.07
N GLN A 175 18.03 -22.86 11.14
CA GLN A 175 17.90 -22.04 9.94
C GLN A 175 16.74 -22.48 9.03
N THR A 176 16.06 -21.52 8.42
CA THR A 176 15.03 -21.76 7.39
C THR A 176 15.69 -21.88 6.02
N LEU A 177 15.76 -23.08 5.49
CA LEU A 177 16.47 -23.36 4.23
C LEU A 177 15.62 -23.12 2.98
N SER A 178 14.29 -23.08 3.10
CA SER A 178 13.36 -22.96 1.96
C SER A 178 13.11 -21.53 1.51
N LEU A 179 13.30 -20.54 2.40
CA LEU A 179 12.90 -19.16 2.13
C LEU A 179 13.79 -18.49 1.07
N LYS A 180 13.18 -18.09 -0.04
CA LYS A 180 13.84 -17.44 -1.20
C LYS A 180 13.55 -15.96 -1.29
N LYS A 181 12.34 -15.54 -0.91
CA LYS A 181 11.91 -14.14 -1.00
C LYS A 181 11.26 -13.69 0.30
N LEU A 182 11.80 -12.61 0.88
CA LEU A 182 11.34 -12.01 2.13
C LEU A 182 11.10 -10.51 1.94
N ILE A 183 9.95 -10.06 2.36
CA ILE A 183 9.59 -8.65 2.43
C ILE A 183 9.13 -8.34 3.85
N ILE A 184 9.84 -7.44 4.53
CA ILE A 184 9.48 -6.93 5.85
C ILE A 184 9.22 -5.42 5.70
N ASP A 185 7.95 -5.05 5.69
CA ASP A 185 7.51 -3.65 5.56
C ASP A 185 7.27 -3.02 6.93
N ARG A 186 8.22 -3.23 7.84
CA ARG A 186 8.32 -2.61 9.17
C ARG A 186 9.78 -2.29 9.46
N TRP A 187 10.01 -1.32 10.37
CA TRP A 187 11.36 -0.93 10.75
C TRP A 187 12.08 -2.04 11.53
N CYS A 188 13.33 -2.30 11.15
CA CYS A 188 14.21 -3.28 11.77
C CYS A 188 15.53 -2.58 12.16
N ARG A 189 16.04 -2.82 13.35
CA ARG A 189 17.37 -2.34 13.73
C ARG A 189 18.44 -3.08 12.94
N ILE A 190 19.55 -2.40 12.62
CA ILE A 190 20.66 -3.04 11.91
C ILE A 190 21.15 -4.30 12.62
N ARG A 191 21.22 -4.29 13.95
CA ARG A 191 21.62 -5.45 14.74
C ARG A 191 20.69 -6.65 14.51
N ASP A 192 19.40 -6.39 14.53
CA ASP A 192 18.39 -7.43 14.36
C ASP A 192 18.35 -7.95 12.90
N PHE A 193 18.59 -7.06 11.95
CA PHE A 193 18.77 -7.43 10.54
C PHE A 193 19.94 -8.41 10.36
N ILE A 194 21.09 -8.13 10.98
CA ILE A 194 22.25 -9.03 10.90
C ILE A 194 21.93 -10.39 11.48
N ARG A 195 21.23 -10.44 12.62
CA ARG A 195 20.73 -11.69 13.19
C ARG A 195 19.84 -12.45 12.21
N LEU A 196 18.87 -11.75 11.60
CA LEU A 196 17.97 -12.34 10.61
C LEU A 196 18.72 -13.04 9.48
N LEU A 197 19.80 -12.45 8.95
CA LEU A 197 20.58 -13.05 7.84
C LEU A 197 21.14 -14.44 8.18
N HIS A 198 21.41 -14.75 9.43
CA HIS A 198 21.85 -16.08 9.85
C HIS A 198 20.78 -17.17 9.69
N PHE A 199 19.50 -16.77 9.66
CA PHE A 199 18.38 -17.70 9.58
C PHE A 199 17.84 -17.92 8.16
N ILE A 200 18.27 -17.09 7.19
CA ILE A 200 17.75 -17.12 5.81
C ILE A 200 18.86 -17.30 4.76
N PRO A 201 19.71 -18.34 4.84
CA PRO A 201 20.90 -18.45 3.99
C PRO A 201 20.60 -18.58 2.49
N ASN A 202 19.42 -19.08 2.12
CA ASN A 202 19.00 -19.27 0.73
C ASN A 202 18.21 -18.11 0.14
N ILE A 203 18.15 -16.99 0.85
CA ILE A 203 17.43 -15.81 0.37
C ILE A 203 18.04 -15.29 -0.93
N THR A 204 17.17 -15.03 -1.92
CA THR A 204 17.55 -14.45 -3.21
C THR A 204 17.03 -13.02 -3.36
N HIS A 205 15.88 -12.73 -2.75
CA HIS A 205 15.21 -11.42 -2.80
C HIS A 205 14.87 -10.95 -1.40
N LEU A 206 15.41 -9.80 -1.01
CA LEU A 206 15.17 -9.20 0.30
C LEU A 206 14.69 -7.76 0.16
N THR A 207 13.55 -7.46 0.79
CA THR A 207 13.07 -6.09 0.96
C THR A 207 12.92 -5.81 2.44
N ILE A 208 13.51 -4.72 2.94
CA ILE A 208 13.55 -4.41 4.37
C ILE A 208 13.61 -2.91 4.64
N ARG A 209 13.10 -2.48 5.80
CA ARG A 209 13.28 -1.12 6.32
C ARG A 209 14.25 -1.16 7.50
N LEU A 210 15.35 -0.44 7.38
CA LEU A 210 16.41 -0.40 8.39
C LEU A 210 16.51 0.97 9.03
N PHE A 211 16.69 0.99 10.32
CA PHE A 211 16.99 2.21 11.07
C PHE A 211 18.02 1.95 12.16
N ASP A 212 18.69 3.00 12.61
CA ASP A 212 19.55 2.94 13.78
C ASP A 212 19.69 4.32 14.42
N LEU A 213 19.13 4.49 15.62
CA LEU A 213 19.23 5.72 16.41
C LEU A 213 20.58 5.86 17.13
N ASN A 214 21.33 4.77 17.31
CA ASN A 214 22.51 4.69 18.17
C ASN A 214 23.82 4.42 17.42
N VAL A 215 23.94 4.94 16.21
CA VAL A 215 25.14 4.75 15.36
C VAL A 215 26.42 5.34 15.99
N LYS A 216 26.31 6.12 17.05
CA LYS A 216 27.43 6.72 17.78
C LYS A 216 27.67 5.94 19.08
N GLY A 217 28.53 4.93 19.07
CA GLY A 217 28.84 4.23 20.33
C GLY A 217 29.64 2.94 20.16
N PRO A 218 29.85 2.20 21.26
CA PRO A 218 30.59 0.92 21.28
C PRO A 218 30.05 -0.13 20.29
N PHE A 219 28.79 0.02 19.87
CA PHE A 219 28.14 -0.86 18.89
C PHE A 219 28.86 -0.87 17.54
N VAL A 220 29.31 0.29 17.02
CA VAL A 220 30.08 0.36 15.76
C VAL A 220 31.39 -0.44 15.87
N GLN A 221 31.99 -0.48 17.06
CA GLN A 221 33.22 -1.27 17.29
C GLN A 221 32.93 -2.77 17.31
N SER A 222 31.81 -3.20 17.89
CA SER A 222 31.41 -4.62 17.89
C SER A 222 30.99 -5.11 16.49
N LEU A 223 30.55 -4.21 15.60
CA LEU A 223 30.23 -4.55 14.22
C LEU A 223 31.45 -5.01 13.39
N ASN A 224 32.67 -4.67 13.79
CA ASN A 224 33.88 -5.11 13.10
C ASN A 224 34.09 -6.64 13.21
N THR A 225 33.44 -7.31 14.17
CA THR A 225 33.50 -8.77 14.35
C THR A 225 32.40 -9.53 13.58
N ILE A 226 31.51 -8.80 12.88
CA ILE A 226 30.41 -9.44 12.16
C ILE A 226 30.95 -10.10 10.89
N ASN A 227 30.51 -11.33 10.67
CA ASN A 227 30.85 -12.13 9.48
C ASN A 227 30.43 -11.42 8.19
N ASP A 228 31.18 -11.67 7.11
CA ASP A 228 30.83 -11.22 5.77
C ASP A 228 29.48 -11.83 5.36
N PHE A 229 28.55 -10.99 4.89
CA PHE A 229 27.24 -11.46 4.42
C PHE A 229 27.33 -12.37 3.20
N THR A 230 28.48 -12.38 2.51
CA THR A 230 28.75 -13.35 1.44
C THR A 230 28.66 -14.78 1.92
N THR A 231 28.97 -15.07 3.18
CA THR A 231 28.85 -16.40 3.78
C THR A 231 27.45 -16.66 4.34
N LEU A 232 26.76 -15.62 4.80
CA LEU A 232 25.44 -15.75 5.41
C LEU A 232 24.32 -15.87 4.35
N VAL A 233 24.38 -15.06 3.30
CA VAL A 233 23.35 -15.02 2.24
C VAL A 233 24.00 -15.01 0.85
N PRO A 234 24.74 -16.07 0.46
CA PRO A 234 25.51 -16.12 -0.77
C PRO A 234 24.66 -15.99 -2.03
N ASN A 235 23.38 -16.31 -1.95
CA ASN A 235 22.45 -16.33 -3.06
C ASN A 235 21.66 -15.01 -3.24
N LEU A 236 21.95 -13.98 -2.44
CA LEU A 236 21.22 -12.72 -2.52
C LEU A 236 21.55 -11.98 -3.82
N ILE A 237 20.56 -11.84 -4.70
CA ILE A 237 20.66 -11.17 -6.01
C ILE A 237 19.86 -9.87 -6.07
N TYR A 238 18.88 -9.69 -5.21
CA TYR A 238 18.02 -8.51 -5.14
C TYR A 238 17.95 -7.98 -3.71
N LEU A 239 18.34 -6.74 -3.50
CA LEU A 239 18.17 -6.04 -2.23
C LEU A 239 17.41 -4.73 -2.44
N ARG A 240 16.30 -4.57 -1.73
CA ARG A 240 15.61 -3.30 -1.57
C ARG A 240 15.65 -2.92 -0.09
N ALA A 241 16.28 -1.78 0.22
CA ALA A 241 16.36 -1.29 1.58
C ALA A 241 15.86 0.14 1.70
N LYS A 242 15.02 0.42 2.70
CA LYS A 242 14.71 1.77 3.16
C LYS A 242 15.57 2.05 4.39
N LEU A 243 16.38 3.10 4.34
CA LEU A 243 17.36 3.43 5.38
C LEU A 243 16.95 4.73 6.07
N ALA A 244 16.67 4.65 7.37
CA ALA A 244 16.35 5.81 8.18
C ALA A 244 17.50 6.08 9.18
N GLU A 245 17.93 7.33 9.25
CA GLU A 245 18.91 7.80 10.22
C GLU A 245 20.28 7.09 10.20
N ILE A 246 20.58 6.37 9.12
CA ILE A 246 21.85 5.68 8.92
C ILE A 246 22.70 6.52 7.97
N PRO A 247 23.82 7.10 8.41
CA PRO A 247 24.75 7.82 7.52
C PRO A 247 25.34 6.93 6.42
N PHE A 248 25.65 7.51 5.26
CA PHE A 248 26.19 6.76 4.12
C PHE A 248 27.46 5.98 4.46
N GLU A 249 28.39 6.59 5.18
CA GLU A 249 29.66 5.98 5.57
C GLU A 249 29.45 4.75 6.47
N ILE A 250 28.47 4.83 7.34
CA ILE A 250 28.10 3.73 8.21
C ILE A 250 27.42 2.62 7.42
N ALA A 251 26.43 2.96 6.58
CA ALA A 251 25.79 1.97 5.70
C ALA A 251 26.82 1.29 4.77
N THR A 252 27.81 2.05 4.27
CA THR A 252 28.89 1.50 3.46
C THR A 252 29.68 0.45 4.22
N LYS A 253 30.12 0.75 5.44
CA LYS A 253 30.94 -0.15 6.24
C LYS A 253 30.18 -1.38 6.74
N ILE A 254 28.95 -1.20 7.19
CA ILE A 254 28.19 -2.25 7.86
C ILE A 254 27.41 -3.11 6.87
N LEU A 255 26.85 -2.49 5.84
CA LEU A 255 25.94 -3.14 4.92
C LEU A 255 26.61 -3.38 3.57
N PHE A 256 26.95 -2.33 2.83
CA PHE A 256 27.29 -2.48 1.41
C PHE A 256 28.59 -3.26 1.15
N LEU A 257 29.66 -3.00 1.90
CA LEU A 257 30.92 -3.72 1.72
C LEU A 257 30.83 -5.20 2.09
N ARG A 258 29.81 -5.60 2.85
CA ARG A 258 29.60 -6.99 3.29
C ARG A 258 28.61 -7.77 2.43
N LEU A 259 27.83 -7.07 1.58
CA LEU A 259 26.91 -7.73 0.65
C LEU A 259 27.65 -8.62 -0.36
N PRO A 260 27.00 -9.67 -0.87
CA PRO A 260 27.59 -10.50 -1.92
C PRO A 260 27.83 -9.69 -3.20
N SER A 261 28.97 -9.93 -3.86
CA SER A 261 29.34 -9.25 -5.10
C SER A 261 28.49 -9.66 -6.32
N ASN A 262 27.77 -10.79 -6.24
CA ASN A 262 26.84 -11.26 -7.26
C ASN A 262 25.47 -10.55 -7.26
N LEU A 263 25.30 -9.52 -6.45
CA LEU A 263 24.08 -8.71 -6.42
C LEU A 263 23.80 -8.11 -7.82
N ARG A 264 22.57 -8.27 -8.30
CA ARG A 264 22.12 -7.79 -9.62
C ARG A 264 21.24 -6.55 -9.52
N GLU A 265 20.51 -6.42 -8.42
CA GLU A 265 19.62 -5.28 -8.18
C GLU A 265 19.82 -4.73 -6.78
N LEU A 266 20.07 -3.41 -6.72
CA LEU A 266 20.16 -2.64 -5.48
C LEU A 266 19.19 -1.46 -5.56
N SER A 267 18.17 -1.47 -4.71
CA SER A 267 17.19 -0.40 -4.61
C SER A 267 17.22 0.19 -3.20
N LEU A 268 17.49 1.47 -3.09
CA LEU A 268 17.65 2.17 -1.83
C LEU A 268 16.72 3.37 -1.75
N SER A 269 16.11 3.56 -0.59
CA SER A 269 15.36 4.76 -0.24
C SER A 269 15.85 5.30 1.10
N THR A 270 16.09 6.60 1.21
CA THR A 270 16.61 7.22 2.42
C THR A 270 16.15 8.67 2.56
N TRP A 271 16.29 9.21 3.77
CA TRP A 271 16.07 10.63 4.09
C TRP A 271 17.38 11.40 4.27
N SER A 272 18.52 10.76 4.12
CA SER A 272 19.83 11.39 4.35
C SER A 272 20.45 11.88 3.05
N ILE A 273 20.76 13.19 2.98
CA ILE A 273 21.42 13.83 1.84
C ILE A 273 22.85 13.29 1.61
N GLY A 274 23.48 12.72 2.65
CA GLY A 274 24.82 12.10 2.52
C GLY A 274 24.90 11.01 1.45
N TYR A 275 23.75 10.43 1.04
CA TYR A 275 23.66 9.49 -0.08
C TYR A 275 23.67 10.18 -1.46
N GLY A 276 23.67 11.50 -1.52
CA GLY A 276 23.67 12.27 -2.78
C GLY A 276 25.04 12.40 -3.44
N ASN A 277 26.12 11.81 -2.90
CA ASN A 277 27.44 11.91 -3.49
C ASN A 277 27.68 10.82 -4.55
N GLY A 278 27.61 11.19 -5.84
CA GLY A 278 27.80 10.28 -6.96
C GLY A 278 29.20 9.64 -7.02
N ASP A 279 30.27 10.37 -6.65
CA ASP A 279 31.63 9.81 -6.68
C ASP A 279 31.83 8.71 -5.63
N SER A 280 31.25 8.89 -4.44
CA SER A 280 31.25 7.86 -3.41
C SER A 280 30.50 6.60 -3.87
N TRP A 281 29.33 6.77 -4.52
CA TRP A 281 28.61 5.67 -5.14
C TRP A 281 29.39 4.99 -6.25
N LYS A 282 30.00 5.76 -7.16
CA LYS A 282 30.84 5.22 -8.23
C LYS A 282 31.95 4.33 -7.67
N SER A 283 32.67 4.83 -6.67
CA SER A 283 33.73 4.06 -6.01
C SER A 283 33.23 2.75 -5.43
N LEU A 284 32.10 2.80 -4.70
CA LEU A 284 31.50 1.61 -4.09
C LEU A 284 30.98 0.62 -5.14
N LEU A 285 30.16 1.09 -6.09
CA LEU A 285 29.49 0.22 -7.06
C LEU A 285 30.49 -0.45 -8.01
N SER A 286 31.48 0.29 -8.49
CA SER A 286 32.48 -0.27 -9.40
C SER A 286 33.40 -1.30 -8.75
N SER A 287 33.72 -1.12 -7.45
CA SER A 287 34.62 -2.03 -6.74
C SER A 287 33.93 -3.26 -6.18
N LYS A 288 32.69 -3.10 -5.69
CA LYS A 288 32.01 -4.15 -4.92
C LYS A 288 30.96 -4.93 -5.73
N PHE A 289 30.26 -4.29 -6.69
CA PHE A 289 29.12 -4.87 -7.38
C PHE A 289 29.29 -4.93 -8.90
N PRO A 290 30.28 -5.67 -9.44
CA PRO A 290 30.57 -5.71 -10.88
C PRO A 290 29.43 -6.30 -11.73
N TYR A 291 28.50 -7.05 -11.13
CA TYR A 291 27.38 -7.69 -11.81
C TYR A 291 26.06 -6.94 -11.64
N LEU A 292 26.08 -5.73 -11.02
CA LEU A 292 24.88 -4.95 -10.77
C LEU A 292 24.30 -4.45 -12.10
N LYS A 293 23.04 -4.83 -12.35
CA LYS A 293 22.28 -4.43 -13.55
C LYS A 293 21.35 -3.24 -13.29
N HIS A 294 20.78 -3.21 -12.09
CA HIS A 294 19.80 -2.20 -11.71
C HIS A 294 20.22 -1.53 -10.40
N PHE A 295 20.53 -0.26 -10.48
CA PHE A 295 20.76 0.60 -9.33
C PHE A 295 19.62 1.61 -9.23
N ARG A 296 18.91 1.61 -8.12
CA ARG A 296 17.81 2.53 -7.84
C ARG A 296 18.06 3.24 -6.53
N LEU A 297 18.07 4.55 -6.57
CA LEU A 297 18.28 5.42 -5.41
C LEU A 297 17.14 6.42 -5.31
N ILE A 298 16.55 6.54 -4.13
CA ILE A 298 15.60 7.59 -3.77
C ILE A 298 16.12 8.27 -2.51
N ILE A 299 16.26 9.59 -2.57
CA ILE A 299 16.51 10.43 -1.40
C ILE A 299 15.32 11.38 -1.29
N SER A 300 14.49 11.21 -0.26
CA SER A 300 13.32 12.04 -0.02
C SER A 300 13.48 12.79 1.30
N LEU A 301 13.56 14.10 1.24
CA LEU A 301 13.66 14.97 2.41
C LEU A 301 12.28 15.62 2.69
N ASP A 302 11.31 14.82 3.13
CA ASP A 302 9.97 15.29 3.51
C ASP A 302 9.92 15.83 4.94
N ARG A 303 10.87 15.39 5.77
CA ARG A 303 10.96 15.75 7.19
C ARG A 303 12.40 16.04 7.55
N ILE A 304 12.80 17.30 7.48
CA ILE A 304 14.11 17.70 7.96
C ILE A 304 13.99 17.93 9.46
N PRO A 305 14.73 17.20 10.29
CA PRO A 305 14.97 17.63 11.67
C PRO A 305 15.61 19.02 11.62
N GLN A 306 15.12 19.95 12.42
CA GLN A 306 15.50 21.37 12.41
C GLN A 306 17.01 21.66 12.49
N ASN A 307 17.84 20.64 12.70
CA ASN A 307 19.28 20.71 12.89
C ASN A 307 20.13 20.37 11.65
N TYR A 308 19.52 20.03 10.50
CA TYR A 308 20.29 19.77 9.28
C TYR A 308 20.34 21.01 8.40
N LEU A 309 21.55 21.46 8.13
CA LEU A 309 21.84 22.54 7.17
C LEU A 309 21.20 22.17 5.83
N VAL A 310 20.34 23.04 5.35
CA VAL A 310 19.68 22.92 4.06
C VAL A 310 20.74 22.99 2.97
N ALA A 311 20.72 21.99 2.09
CA ALA A 311 21.49 22.06 0.86
C ALA A 311 21.05 23.28 0.04
N SER A 312 21.96 24.14 -0.33
CA SER A 312 21.66 25.22 -1.27
C SER A 312 21.26 24.65 -2.64
N ILE A 313 20.59 25.42 -3.48
CA ILE A 313 20.29 25.02 -4.86
C ILE A 313 21.58 24.60 -5.60
N ALA A 314 22.69 25.33 -5.34
CA ALA A 314 24.00 25.00 -5.90
C ALA A 314 24.50 23.61 -5.45
N ASP A 315 24.20 23.19 -4.22
CA ASP A 315 24.56 21.86 -3.73
C ASP A 315 23.74 20.77 -4.45
N LEU A 316 22.45 21.02 -4.71
CA LEU A 316 21.60 20.09 -5.47
C LEU A 316 22.07 19.94 -6.92
N ASP A 317 22.48 21.04 -7.55
CA ASP A 317 23.08 21.00 -8.89
C ASP A 317 24.40 20.21 -8.90
N ASN A 318 25.24 20.39 -7.89
CA ASN A 318 26.49 19.63 -7.76
C ASN A 318 26.22 18.14 -7.53
N ILE A 319 25.22 17.81 -6.74
CA ILE A 319 24.76 16.43 -6.56
C ILE A 319 24.31 15.85 -7.91
N ALA A 320 23.40 16.52 -8.63
CA ALA A 320 22.95 16.05 -9.94
C ALA A 320 24.09 15.85 -10.93
N LYS A 321 25.07 16.80 -10.97
CA LYS A 321 26.25 16.71 -11.82
C LYS A 321 27.13 15.52 -11.46
N SER A 322 27.35 15.21 -10.19
CA SER A 322 28.18 14.08 -9.74
C SER A 322 27.71 12.72 -10.27
N PHE A 323 26.41 12.57 -10.51
CA PHE A 323 25.86 11.39 -11.17
C PHE A 323 25.81 11.56 -12.69
N ASN A 324 25.18 12.62 -13.20
CA ASN A 324 24.79 12.75 -14.60
C ASN A 324 25.96 13.13 -15.53
N GLN A 325 27.10 13.62 -15.02
CA GLN A 325 28.31 13.86 -15.77
C GLN A 325 29.35 12.74 -15.63
N SER A 326 29.15 11.82 -14.73
CA SER A 326 30.05 10.68 -14.54
C SER A 326 29.83 9.64 -15.65
N LYS A 327 30.88 9.33 -16.40
CA LYS A 327 30.85 8.30 -17.45
C LYS A 327 30.33 6.96 -16.93
N TYR A 328 30.68 6.60 -15.70
CA TYR A 328 30.22 5.37 -15.08
C TYR A 328 28.70 5.27 -15.03
N PHE A 329 28.00 6.30 -14.56
CA PHE A 329 26.53 6.30 -14.47
C PHE A 329 25.87 6.43 -15.85
N LEU A 330 26.48 7.19 -16.76
CA LEU A 330 26.02 7.31 -18.15
C LEU A 330 26.06 5.97 -18.88
N ASP A 331 27.18 5.24 -18.78
CA ASP A 331 27.36 3.93 -19.42
C ASP A 331 26.35 2.87 -18.89
N HIS A 332 25.91 3.01 -17.62
CA HIS A 332 24.92 2.13 -17.00
C HIS A 332 23.48 2.65 -17.10
N HIS A 333 23.27 3.83 -17.67
CA HIS A 333 21.95 4.50 -17.71
C HIS A 333 21.33 4.78 -16.32
N TRP A 334 22.17 5.03 -15.30
CA TRP A 334 21.76 5.32 -13.92
C TRP A 334 21.77 6.83 -13.61
N ASN A 335 21.16 7.60 -14.49
CA ASN A 335 21.03 9.05 -14.29
C ASN A 335 20.10 9.37 -13.12
N VAL A 336 20.25 10.53 -12.51
CA VAL A 336 19.38 11.00 -11.43
C VAL A 336 18.61 12.25 -11.83
N LEU A 337 17.44 12.39 -11.21
CA LEU A 337 16.56 13.53 -11.33
C LEU A 337 16.25 14.06 -9.92
N ILE A 338 16.28 15.37 -9.75
CA ILE A 338 15.96 16.04 -8.49
C ILE A 338 14.69 16.88 -8.71
N ASN A 339 13.66 16.62 -7.94
CA ASN A 339 12.46 17.45 -7.86
C ASN A 339 12.52 18.25 -6.55
N VAL A 340 12.37 19.55 -6.61
CA VAL A 340 12.40 20.46 -5.48
C VAL A 340 11.03 21.04 -5.28
N ASN A 341 10.54 21.04 -4.04
CA ASN A 341 9.31 21.71 -3.71
C ASN A 341 9.55 23.23 -3.61
N ASP A 342 8.90 24.02 -4.46
CA ASP A 342 9.13 25.47 -4.52
C ASP A 342 8.58 26.22 -3.31
N HIS A 343 7.55 25.69 -2.64
CA HIS A 343 7.03 26.29 -1.39
C HIS A 343 7.93 26.01 -0.19
N ASP A 344 8.49 24.81 -0.17
CA ASP A 344 9.37 24.40 0.89
C ASP A 344 10.67 23.89 0.26
N ARG A 345 11.58 24.83 -0.03
CA ARG A 345 12.88 24.53 -0.65
C ARG A 345 13.73 23.55 0.16
N LEU A 346 13.27 23.21 1.37
CA LEU A 346 13.86 22.18 2.21
C LEU A 346 13.42 20.77 1.82
N LYS A 347 12.35 20.67 1.02
CA LYS A 347 11.82 19.38 0.57
C LYS A 347 12.22 19.13 -0.85
N PHE A 348 12.93 18.04 -1.07
CA PHE A 348 13.23 17.56 -2.40
C PHE A 348 13.22 16.05 -2.48
N VAL A 349 13.04 15.54 -3.69
CA VAL A 349 13.17 14.11 -4.00
C VAL A 349 14.22 13.95 -5.10
N LEU A 350 15.35 13.34 -4.76
CA LEU A 350 16.30 12.83 -5.72
C LEU A 350 15.99 11.37 -6.01
N HIS A 351 15.93 11.02 -7.28
CA HIS A 351 15.76 9.61 -7.65
C HIS A 351 16.51 9.27 -8.96
N THR A 352 16.90 8.00 -9.09
CA THR A 352 17.39 7.49 -10.39
C THR A 352 16.25 7.53 -11.40
N VAL A 353 16.58 7.75 -12.67
CA VAL A 353 15.62 7.73 -13.77
C VAL A 353 14.95 6.38 -13.85
N GLN A 354 13.65 6.37 -14.19
CA GLN A 354 12.69 5.34 -13.88
C GLN A 354 12.47 5.28 -12.36
N TYR A 355 11.61 6.19 -11.89
CA TYR A 355 11.23 6.24 -10.47
C TYR A 355 10.83 4.85 -9.99
N PRO A 356 11.48 4.30 -8.96
CA PRO A 356 11.44 2.86 -8.69
C PRO A 356 10.27 2.42 -7.81
N ILE A 357 9.40 3.35 -7.39
CA ILE A 357 8.26 3.06 -6.51
C ILE A 357 6.97 3.40 -7.24
N GLU A 358 5.92 2.64 -6.97
CA GLU A 358 4.59 2.86 -7.55
C GLU A 358 3.93 4.15 -7.06
N ASN A 359 4.25 4.59 -5.83
CA ASN A 359 3.68 5.76 -5.21
C ASN A 359 4.62 6.95 -5.35
N PHE A 360 4.15 8.06 -5.87
CA PHE A 360 4.89 9.31 -5.96
C PHE A 360 4.09 10.45 -5.32
N GLN A 361 4.75 11.26 -4.50
CA GLN A 361 4.16 12.46 -3.93
C GLN A 361 4.90 13.69 -4.48
N THR A 362 4.16 14.69 -4.93
CA THR A 362 4.68 15.93 -5.50
C THR A 362 3.65 17.04 -5.40
N THR A 363 4.04 18.24 -5.81
CA THR A 363 3.10 19.32 -6.13
C THR A 363 2.99 19.50 -7.64
N LEU A 364 2.04 20.28 -8.09
CA LEU A 364 1.90 20.57 -9.52
C LEU A 364 3.08 21.41 -10.03
N TYR A 365 3.66 22.23 -9.17
CA TYR A 365 4.62 23.29 -9.49
C TYR A 365 6.04 23.05 -8.96
N ASP A 366 6.38 21.82 -8.59
CA ASP A 366 7.74 21.49 -8.16
C ASP A 366 8.77 21.76 -9.27
N THR A 367 9.87 22.45 -8.94
CA THR A 367 10.98 22.68 -9.86
C THR A 367 11.83 21.43 -10.04
N ARG A 368 12.60 21.38 -11.13
CA ARG A 368 13.48 20.27 -11.43
C ARG A 368 14.89 20.72 -11.68
N HIS A 369 15.80 19.93 -11.15
CA HIS A 369 17.22 20.03 -11.46
C HIS A 369 17.63 18.75 -12.21
N CYS A 370 17.82 18.88 -13.53
CA CYS A 370 18.15 17.75 -14.39
C CYS A 370 18.93 18.20 -15.61
N THR A 371 19.96 17.43 -15.96
CA THR A 371 20.77 17.63 -17.17
C THR A 371 20.37 16.69 -18.31
N MET A 372 19.18 16.08 -18.24
CA MET A 372 18.74 15.02 -19.14
C MET A 372 17.93 15.54 -20.32
N SER A 373 17.85 14.71 -21.39
CA SER A 373 16.99 14.99 -22.54
C SER A 373 15.50 14.83 -22.20
N LEU A 374 14.65 15.58 -22.90
CA LEU A 374 13.18 15.51 -22.76
C LEU A 374 12.59 14.10 -22.96
N SER A 375 13.18 13.31 -23.85
CA SER A 375 12.73 11.94 -24.12
C SER A 375 12.95 11.01 -22.93
N MET A 376 14.08 11.15 -22.22
CA MET A 376 14.35 10.38 -21.02
C MET A 376 13.45 10.82 -19.86
N MET A 377 13.14 12.10 -19.77
CA MET A 377 12.24 12.61 -18.74
C MET A 377 10.80 12.04 -18.88
N LYS A 378 10.31 11.84 -20.10
CA LYS A 378 8.98 11.25 -20.34
C LYS A 378 8.84 9.84 -19.79
N SER A 379 9.93 9.07 -19.75
CA SER A 379 9.93 7.71 -19.21
C SER A 379 10.23 7.63 -17.71
N ALA A 380 10.56 8.76 -17.08
CA ALA A 380 11.02 8.78 -15.68
C ALA A 380 10.00 8.21 -14.68
N TYR A 381 8.72 8.39 -14.93
CA TYR A 381 7.64 8.01 -14.01
C TYR A 381 6.78 6.83 -14.52
N HIS A 382 7.33 5.99 -15.38
CA HIS A 382 6.58 4.87 -16.00
C HIS A 382 6.05 3.84 -14.99
N HIS A 383 6.73 3.69 -13.85
CA HIS A 383 6.33 2.78 -12.77
C HIS A 383 5.35 3.39 -11.77
N VAL A 384 5.09 4.68 -11.86
CA VAL A 384 4.16 5.35 -10.95
C VAL A 384 2.73 5.01 -11.34
N SER A 385 2.05 4.30 -10.48
CA SER A 385 0.62 3.98 -10.61
C SER A 385 -0.26 4.78 -9.65
N LYS A 386 0.33 5.31 -8.56
CA LYS A 386 -0.35 6.11 -7.53
C LYS A 386 0.37 7.44 -7.36
N LEU A 387 -0.37 8.53 -7.52
CA LEU A 387 0.14 9.88 -7.39
C LEU A 387 -0.58 10.62 -6.27
N SER A 388 0.18 11.18 -5.34
CA SER A 388 -0.33 12.10 -4.32
C SER A 388 0.08 13.52 -4.69
N LEU A 389 -0.90 14.38 -4.94
CA LEU A 389 -0.70 15.78 -5.28
C LEU A 389 -1.09 16.68 -4.13
N THR A 390 -0.17 17.50 -3.66
CA THR A 390 -0.46 18.53 -2.68
C THR A 390 -0.96 19.79 -3.40
N LEU A 391 -2.15 20.27 -3.03
CA LEU A 391 -2.74 21.51 -3.49
C LEU A 391 -2.34 22.66 -2.56
N PHE A 392 -2.02 23.83 -3.10
CA PHE A 392 -1.67 25.03 -2.35
C PHE A 392 -2.60 26.20 -2.70
N ASP A 393 -2.73 27.16 -1.78
CA ASP A 393 -3.56 28.35 -1.97
C ASP A 393 -3.02 29.29 -3.06
N GLU A 394 -1.69 29.35 -3.21
CA GLU A 394 -1.02 30.30 -4.07
C GLU A 394 -0.34 29.60 -5.25
N ARG A 395 -0.47 30.18 -6.43
CA ARG A 395 0.34 29.82 -7.58
C ARG A 395 1.70 30.49 -7.43
N ILE A 396 2.75 29.70 -7.33
CA ILE A 396 4.10 30.24 -7.33
C ILE A 396 4.36 30.84 -8.71
N SER A 397 4.56 32.16 -8.74
CA SER A 397 4.75 32.93 -9.97
C SER A 397 6.03 32.61 -10.76
N SER A 398 6.77 31.58 -10.38
CA SER A 398 8.03 31.21 -11.01
C SER A 398 7.81 30.27 -12.19
N SER A 399 8.00 30.81 -13.36
CA SER A 399 8.31 30.13 -14.63
C SER A 399 7.30 29.09 -15.12
N ALA A 400 6.43 29.51 -16.00
CA ALA A 400 5.43 28.77 -16.77
C ALA A 400 5.96 27.52 -17.56
N ASN A 401 7.25 27.20 -17.49
CA ASN A 401 7.87 26.15 -18.32
C ASN A 401 8.13 24.83 -17.60
N LEU A 402 7.68 24.66 -16.35
CA LEU A 402 8.09 23.52 -15.52
C LEU A 402 7.14 22.32 -15.57
N THR A 403 5.87 22.53 -15.87
CA THR A 403 4.87 21.47 -15.97
C THR A 403 5.01 20.63 -17.24
N GLU A 404 5.57 21.19 -18.32
CA GLU A 404 5.62 20.55 -19.62
C GLU A 404 6.38 19.20 -19.67
N ASN A 405 7.14 18.89 -18.64
CA ASN A 405 8.07 17.76 -18.68
C ASN A 405 7.75 16.59 -17.75
N ARG A 406 6.71 16.69 -16.89
CA ARG A 406 6.29 15.58 -16.04
C ARG A 406 5.11 14.85 -16.69
N TYR A 407 5.25 13.57 -16.88
CA TYR A 407 4.18 12.74 -17.41
C TYR A 407 4.11 11.40 -16.71
N PHE A 408 2.94 11.05 -16.21
CA PHE A 408 2.64 9.82 -15.48
C PHE A 408 1.73 8.93 -16.35
N PRO A 409 2.27 8.11 -17.26
CA PRO A 409 1.47 7.41 -18.27
C PRO A 409 0.59 6.30 -17.71
N ASN A 410 1.01 5.65 -16.62
CA ASN A 410 0.39 4.46 -16.07
C ASN A 410 -0.38 4.73 -14.76
N LEU A 411 -0.71 5.98 -14.51
CA LEU A 411 -1.41 6.37 -13.31
C LEU A 411 -2.84 5.81 -13.29
N ASN A 412 -3.21 5.13 -12.20
CA ASN A 412 -4.55 4.62 -11.98
C ASN A 412 -5.20 5.15 -10.69
N GLN A 413 -4.40 5.64 -9.75
CA GLN A 413 -4.87 6.22 -8.50
C GLN A 413 -4.32 7.62 -8.30
N LEU A 414 -5.20 8.58 -7.99
CA LEU A 414 -4.88 9.96 -7.71
C LEU A 414 -5.39 10.34 -6.32
N THR A 415 -4.49 10.79 -5.46
CA THR A 415 -4.81 11.28 -4.12
C THR A 415 -4.51 12.77 -4.05
N PHE A 416 -5.47 13.55 -3.59
CA PHE A 416 -5.29 14.96 -3.34
C PHE A 416 -5.02 15.20 -1.85
N LEU A 417 -3.91 15.90 -1.59
CA LEU A 417 -3.53 16.40 -0.27
C LEU A 417 -3.65 17.91 -0.36
N SER A 418 -4.50 18.52 0.44
CA SER A 418 -4.73 19.96 0.35
C SER A 418 -4.08 20.69 1.51
N ASN A 419 -3.30 21.73 1.21
CA ASN A 419 -2.83 22.74 2.16
C ASN A 419 -3.58 24.08 1.99
N ILE A 420 -4.72 24.06 1.29
CA ILE A 420 -5.54 25.23 1.07
C ILE A 420 -6.18 25.64 2.40
N ARG A 421 -5.81 26.80 2.92
CA ARG A 421 -6.30 27.36 4.19
C ARG A 421 -7.48 28.32 3.96
N ASN A 422 -7.59 28.86 2.76
CA ASN A 422 -8.59 29.85 2.38
C ASN A 422 -9.72 29.19 1.58
N GLU A 423 -10.96 29.64 1.81
CA GLU A 423 -12.12 29.20 1.02
C GLU A 423 -12.04 29.67 -0.44
N TYR A 424 -11.22 30.67 -0.73
CA TYR A 424 -11.04 31.29 -2.04
C TYR A 424 -9.56 31.25 -2.42
N PRO A 425 -9.08 30.18 -3.03
CA PRO A 425 -7.71 30.11 -3.51
C PRO A 425 -7.49 31.14 -4.63
N GLU A 426 -6.31 31.76 -4.66
CA GLU A 426 -5.96 32.79 -5.67
C GLU A 426 -5.80 32.22 -7.09
N TYR A 427 -5.62 30.89 -7.23
CA TYR A 427 -5.46 30.26 -8.54
C TYR A 427 -6.81 29.83 -9.15
N SER A 428 -6.88 29.91 -10.49
CA SER A 428 -8.06 29.44 -11.23
C SER A 428 -8.15 27.90 -11.22
N PRO A 429 -9.28 27.31 -10.78
CA PRO A 429 -9.49 25.86 -10.87
C PRO A 429 -9.36 25.29 -12.29
N ASP A 430 -9.67 26.10 -13.33
CA ASP A 430 -9.55 25.68 -14.73
C ASP A 430 -8.08 25.59 -15.16
N GLU A 431 -7.23 26.54 -14.75
CA GLU A 431 -5.79 26.48 -15.02
C GLU A 431 -5.16 25.29 -14.35
N TYR A 432 -5.46 25.08 -13.05
CA TYR A 432 -4.97 23.94 -12.31
C TYR A 432 -5.37 22.60 -12.97
N PHE A 433 -6.62 22.52 -13.43
CA PHE A 433 -7.11 21.34 -14.14
C PHE A 433 -6.40 21.12 -15.47
N ASN A 434 -6.10 22.17 -16.22
CA ASN A 434 -5.36 22.09 -17.48
C ASN A 434 -3.91 21.65 -17.27
N ASP A 435 -3.25 22.20 -16.26
CA ASP A 435 -1.90 21.78 -15.88
C ASP A 435 -1.87 20.29 -15.47
N LEU A 436 -2.84 19.86 -14.68
CA LEU A 436 -3.00 18.46 -14.32
C LEU A 436 -3.17 17.55 -15.54
N LYS A 437 -4.01 17.94 -16.51
CA LYS A 437 -4.20 17.19 -17.77
C LYS A 437 -2.92 17.05 -18.59
N SER A 438 -2.02 18.01 -18.49
CA SER A 438 -0.72 17.91 -19.17
C SER A 438 0.19 16.85 -18.56
N MET A 439 0.03 16.58 -17.26
CA MET A 439 0.86 15.65 -16.49
C MET A 439 0.34 14.23 -16.47
N ILE A 440 -0.97 14.03 -16.51
CA ILE A 440 -1.59 12.71 -16.33
C ILE A 440 -2.61 12.40 -17.42
N ASN A 441 -2.74 11.12 -17.73
CA ASN A 441 -3.83 10.64 -18.57
C ASN A 441 -5.07 10.37 -17.71
N LEU A 442 -6.02 11.28 -17.68
CA LEU A 442 -7.24 11.14 -16.87
C LEU A 442 -8.08 9.91 -17.24
N SER A 443 -7.97 9.41 -18.48
CA SER A 443 -8.73 8.23 -18.93
C SER A 443 -8.25 6.91 -18.30
N THR A 444 -7.10 6.88 -17.64
CA THR A 444 -6.58 5.69 -16.96
C THR A 444 -6.92 5.65 -15.48
N ILE A 445 -7.37 6.76 -14.90
CA ILE A 445 -7.68 6.88 -13.47
C ILE A 445 -8.92 6.08 -13.13
N THR A 446 -8.75 5.14 -12.19
CA THR A 446 -9.84 4.30 -11.68
C THR A 446 -10.19 4.62 -10.23
N CYS A 447 -9.30 5.28 -9.50
CA CYS A 447 -9.47 5.64 -8.10
C CYS A 447 -9.07 7.09 -7.85
N ILE A 448 -9.96 7.86 -7.22
CA ILE A 448 -9.65 9.18 -6.68
C ILE A 448 -9.89 9.19 -5.17
N ASN A 449 -8.96 9.82 -4.46
CA ASN A 449 -9.01 10.00 -3.02
C ASN A 449 -8.76 11.47 -2.65
N PHE A 450 -9.76 12.10 -2.03
CA PHE A 450 -9.66 13.40 -1.39
C PHE A 450 -9.52 13.18 0.12
N ALA A 451 -8.37 12.67 0.55
CA ALA A 451 -8.18 12.01 1.83
C ALA A 451 -8.27 12.89 3.07
N GLU A 452 -8.17 14.20 2.93
CA GLU A 452 -8.05 15.09 4.10
C GLU A 452 -9.32 15.90 4.32
N GLU A 453 -9.97 15.66 5.45
CA GLU A 453 -11.26 16.21 5.84
C GLU A 453 -11.22 17.72 6.11
N ASN A 454 -10.08 18.23 6.59
CA ASN A 454 -9.93 19.61 7.05
C ASN A 454 -9.50 20.58 5.94
N HIS A 455 -9.33 20.09 4.72
CA HIS A 455 -8.82 20.87 3.62
C HIS A 455 -9.93 21.32 2.67
N HIS A 456 -9.86 22.59 2.23
CA HIS A 456 -10.78 23.14 1.26
C HIS A 456 -10.39 22.72 -0.15
N TYR A 457 -11.27 21.97 -0.80
CA TYR A 457 -11.15 21.67 -2.23
C TYR A 457 -12.12 22.54 -3.00
N PRO A 458 -11.69 23.27 -4.04
CA PRO A 458 -12.60 24.05 -4.87
C PRO A 458 -13.61 23.13 -5.57
N ASN A 459 -14.91 23.33 -5.31
CA ASN A 459 -15.98 22.50 -5.91
C ASN A 459 -15.88 22.46 -7.44
N LYS A 460 -15.48 23.59 -8.07
CA LYS A 460 -15.29 23.65 -9.52
C LYS A 460 -14.21 22.69 -10.02
N LEU A 461 -13.07 22.59 -9.32
CA LEU A 461 -12.00 21.64 -9.66
C LEU A 461 -12.47 20.21 -9.51
N VAL A 462 -13.15 19.87 -8.40
CA VAL A 462 -13.71 18.53 -8.16
C VAL A 462 -14.68 18.17 -9.28
N ASN A 463 -15.59 19.08 -9.65
CA ASN A 463 -16.54 18.86 -10.74
C ASN A 463 -15.87 18.64 -12.11
N LEU A 464 -14.82 19.40 -12.42
CA LEU A 464 -14.05 19.22 -13.66
C LEU A 464 -13.35 17.86 -13.70
N LEU A 465 -12.77 17.45 -12.58
CA LEU A 465 -12.13 16.14 -12.43
C LEU A 465 -13.14 15.01 -12.62
N LEU A 466 -14.23 15.00 -11.87
CA LEU A 466 -15.23 13.94 -11.94
C LEU A 466 -15.83 13.78 -13.35
N LYS A 467 -16.06 14.89 -14.06
CA LYS A 467 -16.51 14.86 -15.48
C LYS A 467 -15.51 14.24 -16.44
N SER A 468 -14.23 14.28 -16.11
CA SER A 468 -13.13 13.88 -17.00
C SER A 468 -12.61 12.48 -16.77
N LEU A 469 -13.25 11.68 -15.90
CA LEU A 469 -12.80 10.37 -15.46
C LEU A 469 -13.76 9.24 -15.87
N PRO A 470 -13.72 8.79 -17.13
CA PRO A 470 -14.68 7.81 -17.64
C PRO A 470 -14.56 6.42 -17.01
N LYS A 471 -13.40 6.12 -16.39
CA LYS A 471 -13.12 4.81 -15.76
C LYS A 471 -13.12 4.86 -14.23
N LEU A 472 -13.67 5.91 -13.63
CA LEU A 472 -13.69 6.02 -12.18
C LEU A 472 -14.57 4.94 -11.55
N HIS A 473 -13.96 4.04 -10.80
CA HIS A 473 -14.64 2.97 -10.06
C HIS A 473 -14.70 3.25 -8.56
N THR A 474 -13.67 3.89 -8.02
CA THR A 474 -13.50 4.12 -6.58
C THR A 474 -13.35 5.60 -6.31
N LEU A 475 -14.20 6.12 -5.45
CA LEU A 475 -14.17 7.51 -5.02
C LEU A 475 -14.18 7.61 -3.50
N ILE A 476 -13.18 8.30 -2.95
CA ILE A 476 -13.08 8.63 -1.53
C ILE A 476 -13.15 10.14 -1.42
N ILE A 477 -14.18 10.66 -0.76
CA ILE A 477 -14.48 12.09 -0.77
C ILE A 477 -15.02 12.55 0.59
N PRO A 478 -14.59 13.72 1.12
CA PRO A 478 -15.22 14.33 2.27
C PRO A 478 -16.71 14.62 2.00
N TYR A 479 -17.56 14.37 3.00
CA TYR A 479 -19.02 14.57 2.89
C TYR A 479 -19.40 15.96 2.38
N ARG A 480 -18.69 17.02 2.78
CA ARG A 480 -18.94 18.39 2.33
C ARG A 480 -18.86 18.60 0.80
N LEU A 481 -18.16 17.70 0.09
CA LEU A 481 -18.08 17.71 -1.37
C LEU A 481 -19.16 16.85 -2.03
N TYR A 482 -20.07 16.27 -1.24
CA TYR A 482 -21.14 15.41 -1.73
C TYR A 482 -22.02 16.10 -2.78
N THR A 483 -22.27 17.41 -2.61
CA THR A 483 -23.02 18.21 -3.59
C THR A 483 -22.41 18.22 -5.00
N CYS A 484 -21.10 17.96 -5.12
CA CYS A 484 -20.45 17.77 -6.42
C CYS A 484 -20.90 16.46 -7.11
N LEU A 485 -21.34 15.47 -6.33
CA LEU A 485 -21.82 14.19 -6.87
C LEU A 485 -23.25 14.29 -7.38
N GLU A 486 -24.12 15.07 -6.74
CA GLU A 486 -25.53 15.24 -7.12
C GLU A 486 -25.70 15.78 -8.54
N THR A 487 -24.71 16.53 -9.03
CA THR A 487 -24.73 17.16 -10.37
C THR A 487 -24.09 16.29 -11.45
N GLN A 488 -23.59 15.10 -11.10
CA GLN A 488 -22.77 14.26 -12.00
C GLN A 488 -23.34 12.85 -12.14
N SER A 489 -23.44 12.36 -13.36
CA SER A 489 -23.71 10.95 -13.63
C SER A 489 -22.38 10.22 -13.79
N ILE A 490 -21.89 9.57 -12.74
CA ILE A 490 -20.67 8.74 -12.77
C ILE A 490 -21.07 7.29 -13.02
N CYS A 491 -21.14 6.92 -14.30
CA CYS A 491 -21.76 5.65 -14.74
C CYS A 491 -21.03 4.37 -14.25
N ASN A 492 -19.77 4.47 -13.83
CA ASN A 492 -18.94 3.30 -13.49
C ASN A 492 -18.55 3.23 -12.01
N LEU A 493 -19.13 4.09 -11.16
CA LEU A 493 -18.78 4.12 -9.75
C LEU A 493 -19.30 2.88 -9.02
N LYS A 494 -18.39 2.09 -8.48
CA LYS A 494 -18.71 0.85 -7.73
C LYS A 494 -18.45 0.98 -6.25
N ILE A 495 -17.46 1.78 -5.87
CA ILE A 495 -17.05 1.96 -4.48
C ILE A 495 -17.05 3.45 -4.16
N LEU A 496 -17.88 3.84 -3.20
CA LEU A 496 -17.94 5.20 -2.69
C LEU A 496 -17.63 5.20 -1.20
N THR A 497 -16.66 6.02 -0.79
CA THR A 497 -16.36 6.28 0.61
C THR A 497 -16.63 7.74 0.91
N LEU A 498 -17.55 7.99 1.83
CA LEU A 498 -17.82 9.32 2.37
C LEU A 498 -17.17 9.46 3.73
N ILE A 499 -16.36 10.51 3.89
CA ILE A 499 -15.63 10.80 5.12
C ILE A 499 -16.32 11.96 5.83
N PHE A 500 -16.78 11.73 7.05
CA PHE A 500 -17.37 12.73 7.92
C PHE A 500 -16.35 13.14 8.97
N ALA A 501 -15.96 14.43 8.99
CA ALA A 501 -15.07 14.97 10.00
C ALA A 501 -15.82 15.18 11.31
N ALA A 502 -15.27 14.64 12.40
CA ALA A 502 -15.55 15.23 13.69
C ALA A 502 -14.46 16.27 13.98
N TYR A 503 -14.87 17.42 14.45
CA TYR A 503 -13.93 18.44 14.83
C TYR A 503 -13.05 17.94 15.97
N SER A 504 -11.76 17.79 15.70
CA SER A 504 -10.76 17.62 16.75
C SER A 504 -10.80 18.84 17.66
N SER A 505 -10.70 18.61 18.94
CA SER A 505 -10.76 19.50 20.10
C SER A 505 -9.66 20.59 20.14
N ILE A 506 -9.42 21.29 19.05
CA ILE A 506 -8.74 22.59 19.11
C ILE A 506 -9.83 23.57 19.49
N SER A 507 -9.90 23.89 20.78
CA SER A 507 -10.83 24.87 21.37
C SER A 507 -10.80 26.16 20.56
N PRO A 508 -11.84 26.47 19.75
CA PRO A 508 -11.92 27.77 19.12
C PRO A 508 -12.19 28.82 20.22
N PRO A 509 -11.70 30.04 20.10
CA PRO A 509 -12.02 31.10 21.04
C PRO A 509 -13.55 31.26 21.11
N ALA A 510 -14.06 31.40 22.33
CA ALA A 510 -15.47 31.31 22.71
C ALA A 510 -16.46 32.19 21.89
N THR A 511 -15.98 33.18 21.18
CA THR A 511 -16.78 34.05 20.30
C THR A 511 -17.17 33.45 18.95
N ARG A 512 -16.45 32.41 18.47
CA ARG A 512 -16.79 31.70 17.22
C ARG A 512 -17.67 30.45 17.43
N MET A 513 -17.87 30.05 18.67
CA MET A 513 -18.57 28.80 18.97
C MET A 513 -20.06 28.81 18.55
N ARG A 514 -20.73 29.97 18.62
CA ARG A 514 -22.14 30.09 18.21
C ARG A 514 -22.36 29.96 16.69
N ASP A 515 -21.46 30.52 15.89
CA ASP A 515 -21.57 30.44 14.41
C ASP A 515 -21.16 29.04 13.89
N ILE A 516 -20.33 28.33 14.65
CA ILE A 516 -19.89 26.98 14.31
C ILE A 516 -21.00 25.96 14.62
N LEU A 517 -21.68 26.08 15.73
CA LEU A 517 -22.79 25.17 16.12
C LEU A 517 -24.02 25.27 15.19
N THR A 518 -24.23 26.40 14.53
CA THR A 518 -25.31 26.57 13.54
C THR A 518 -24.96 26.04 12.15
N ARG A 519 -23.67 25.83 11.84
CA ARG A 519 -23.22 25.28 10.55
C ARG A 519 -22.92 23.78 10.58
N HIS A 520 -22.88 23.18 11.76
CA HIS A 520 -22.68 21.74 11.89
C HIS A 520 -24.03 21.04 11.81
N GLN A 521 -24.31 20.47 10.66
CA GLN A 521 -25.30 19.42 10.56
C GLN A 521 -24.85 18.26 11.43
N ILE A 522 -25.45 18.16 12.62
CA ILE A 522 -25.34 16.95 13.42
C ILE A 522 -25.90 15.83 12.53
N LEU A 523 -25.10 14.81 12.25
CA LEU A 523 -25.57 13.63 11.55
C LEU A 523 -26.70 13.01 12.37
N THR A 524 -27.92 13.37 12.04
CA THR A 524 -29.12 12.73 12.59
C THR A 524 -29.41 11.46 11.79
N ASN A 525 -30.09 10.51 12.41
CA ASN A 525 -30.50 9.29 11.74
C ASN A 525 -31.29 9.58 10.46
N ASP A 526 -32.17 10.59 10.48
CA ASP A 526 -32.98 10.99 9.34
C ASP A 526 -32.12 11.54 8.18
N LEU A 527 -31.08 12.32 8.48
CA LEU A 527 -30.15 12.84 7.48
C LEU A 527 -29.35 11.72 6.79
N ILE A 528 -28.94 10.71 7.57
CA ILE A 528 -28.23 9.54 7.01
C ILE A 528 -29.17 8.76 6.10
N LEU A 529 -30.43 8.58 6.49
CA LEU A 529 -31.41 7.87 5.68
C LEU A 529 -31.68 8.60 4.37
N GLU A 530 -31.91 9.91 4.42
CA GLU A 530 -32.10 10.77 3.24
C GLU A 530 -30.87 10.71 2.32
N LEU A 531 -29.66 10.80 2.88
CA LEU A 531 -28.41 10.66 2.16
C LEU A 531 -28.31 9.30 1.45
N LEU A 532 -28.60 8.21 2.14
CA LEU A 532 -28.55 6.85 1.59
C LEU A 532 -29.57 6.68 0.47
N GLN A 533 -30.82 7.16 0.64
CA GLN A 533 -31.84 7.12 -0.39
C GLN A 533 -31.44 7.91 -1.64
N THR A 534 -30.85 9.08 -1.45
CA THR A 534 -30.35 9.93 -2.55
C THR A 534 -29.18 9.26 -3.27
N LEU A 535 -28.24 8.67 -2.53
CA LEU A 535 -27.10 7.95 -3.10
C LEU A 535 -27.54 6.74 -3.93
N PHE A 536 -28.49 5.96 -3.42
CA PHE A 536 -28.98 4.77 -4.12
C PHE A 536 -29.76 5.10 -5.38
N SER A 537 -30.49 6.20 -5.38
CA SER A 537 -31.17 6.67 -6.59
C SER A 537 -30.20 7.24 -7.63
N SER A 538 -29.14 7.92 -7.18
CA SER A 538 -28.16 8.55 -8.06
C SER A 538 -27.09 7.58 -8.62
N PHE A 539 -26.78 6.52 -7.90
CA PHE A 539 -25.73 5.57 -8.23
C PHE A 539 -26.21 4.11 -8.09
N PRO A 540 -27.04 3.62 -9.02
CA PRO A 540 -27.65 2.29 -8.92
C PRO A 540 -26.62 1.14 -8.96
N ASP A 541 -25.43 1.36 -9.52
CA ASP A 541 -24.36 0.36 -9.69
C ASP A 541 -23.37 0.31 -8.53
N ILE A 542 -23.56 1.08 -7.47
CA ILE A 542 -22.70 1.02 -6.29
C ILE A 542 -22.77 -0.38 -5.67
N GLN A 543 -21.61 -1.00 -5.51
CA GLN A 543 -21.44 -2.30 -4.87
C GLN A 543 -21.04 -2.17 -3.40
N THR A 544 -20.33 -1.11 -3.05
CA THR A 544 -19.86 -0.85 -1.69
C THR A 544 -19.98 0.63 -1.38
N LEU A 545 -20.65 0.95 -0.28
CA LEU A 545 -20.68 2.29 0.28
C LEU A 545 -20.05 2.25 1.68
N THR A 546 -19.04 3.06 1.91
CA THR A 546 -18.38 3.19 3.20
C THR A 546 -18.63 4.59 3.76
N LEU A 547 -19.18 4.66 4.96
CA LEU A 547 -19.29 5.89 5.72
C LEU A 547 -18.25 5.86 6.83
N THR A 548 -17.24 6.71 6.74
CA THR A 548 -16.22 6.87 7.78
C THR A 548 -16.55 8.06 8.64
N VAL A 549 -16.82 7.83 9.92
CA VAL A 549 -17.16 8.88 10.89
C VAL A 549 -16.09 8.91 11.96
N ARG A 550 -15.35 10.00 12.02
CA ARG A 550 -14.28 10.18 13.02
C ARG A 550 -14.79 11.03 14.20
N GLY A 551 -14.57 10.55 15.42
CA GLY A 551 -14.76 11.33 16.66
C GLY A 551 -16.19 11.53 17.15
N LEU A 552 -17.18 10.81 16.67
CA LEU A 552 -18.54 10.83 17.24
C LEU A 552 -18.75 9.67 18.22
N ASP A 553 -19.20 9.98 19.44
CA ASP A 553 -19.52 8.97 20.47
C ASP A 553 -20.92 8.35 20.31
N GLY A 554 -21.64 8.63 19.22
CA GLY A 554 -23.06 8.34 19.06
C GLY A 554 -23.44 7.15 18.17
N PHE A 555 -22.50 6.43 17.54
CA PHE A 555 -22.83 5.19 16.84
C PHE A 555 -22.77 4.01 17.81
N ASP A 556 -23.86 3.79 18.49
CA ASP A 556 -24.05 2.68 19.43
C ASP A 556 -24.85 1.53 18.78
N SER A 557 -25.15 0.52 19.60
CA SER A 557 -26.01 -0.61 19.19
C SER A 557 -27.40 -0.17 18.72
N GLN A 558 -27.93 0.94 19.24
CA GLN A 558 -29.23 1.48 18.87
C GLN A 558 -29.25 2.00 17.44
N PHE A 559 -28.17 2.66 16.99
CA PHE A 559 -28.04 3.08 15.59
C PHE A 559 -28.00 1.89 14.63
N SER A 560 -27.28 0.83 15.00
CA SER A 560 -27.24 -0.41 14.22
C SER A 560 -28.63 -1.07 14.10
N GLU A 561 -29.39 -1.11 15.19
CA GLU A 561 -30.76 -1.63 15.18
C GLU A 561 -31.70 -0.74 14.38
N TRP A 562 -31.57 0.57 14.51
CA TRP A 562 -32.34 1.53 13.74
C TRP A 562 -32.09 1.40 12.24
N LEU A 563 -30.82 1.27 11.81
CA LEU A 563 -30.46 1.01 10.40
C LEU A 563 -31.10 -0.29 9.90
N LYS A 564 -31.04 -1.36 10.68
CA LYS A 564 -31.67 -2.64 10.33
C LYS A 564 -33.17 -2.46 10.08
N ALA A 565 -33.85 -1.73 10.98
CA ALA A 565 -35.30 -1.53 10.90
C ALA A 565 -35.72 -0.70 9.68
N ASN A 566 -34.89 0.27 9.25
CA ASN A 566 -35.26 1.24 8.19
C ASN A 566 -34.73 0.89 6.80
N LEU A 567 -33.59 0.17 6.68
CA LEU A 567 -32.98 -0.17 5.39
C LEU A 567 -33.32 -1.58 4.90
N SER A 568 -33.80 -2.47 5.75
CA SER A 568 -34.05 -3.87 5.41
C SER A 568 -35.23 -4.12 4.45
N MET A 569 -36.03 -3.09 4.15
CA MET A 569 -37.24 -3.25 3.34
C MET A 569 -37.04 -3.13 1.83
N GLU A 570 -35.94 -2.56 1.34
CA GLU A 570 -35.84 -2.26 -0.10
C GLU A 570 -34.74 -3.01 -0.85
N ARG A 571 -33.69 -3.50 -0.19
CA ARG A 571 -32.61 -4.29 -0.82
C ARG A 571 -31.96 -5.22 0.23
N ASN A 572 -31.37 -6.33 -0.21
CA ASN A 572 -30.51 -7.19 0.63
C ASN A 572 -29.21 -6.47 0.97
N ILE A 573 -29.26 -5.48 1.85
CA ILE A 573 -28.11 -4.68 2.26
C ILE A 573 -27.44 -5.35 3.46
N ALA A 574 -26.22 -5.83 3.28
CA ALA A 574 -25.36 -6.22 4.39
C ALA A 574 -24.53 -5.01 4.83
N TYR A 575 -24.34 -4.83 6.12
CA TYR A 575 -23.45 -3.78 6.62
C TYR A 575 -22.61 -4.31 7.78
N ASP A 576 -21.40 -3.78 7.89
CA ASP A 576 -20.46 -4.03 8.98
C ASP A 576 -20.09 -2.72 9.67
N LEU A 577 -20.15 -2.72 11.00
CA LEU A 577 -19.64 -1.63 11.82
C LEU A 577 -18.23 -1.99 12.28
N LEU A 578 -17.23 -1.34 11.70
CA LEU A 578 -15.84 -1.58 12.05
C LEU A 578 -15.39 -0.61 13.14
N LEU A 579 -15.08 -1.14 14.33
CA LEU A 579 -14.46 -0.42 15.43
C LEU A 579 -12.92 -0.59 15.31
N PRO A 580 -12.07 0.40 15.64
CA PRO A 580 -12.31 1.59 16.47
C PRO A 580 -12.62 2.89 15.72
N ASP A 581 -12.50 2.95 14.38
CA ASP A 581 -12.65 4.21 13.63
C ASP A 581 -14.11 4.55 13.27
N LYS A 582 -15.08 3.78 13.80
CA LYS A 582 -16.51 3.94 13.52
C LYS A 582 -16.80 4.03 12.02
N ILE A 583 -16.31 3.05 11.29
CA ILE A 583 -16.54 2.89 9.86
C ILE A 583 -17.80 2.04 9.68
N LEU A 584 -18.78 2.58 9.00
CA LEU A 584 -19.98 1.85 8.61
C LEU A 584 -19.89 1.51 7.12
N GLN A 585 -19.82 0.25 6.80
CA GLN A 585 -19.66 -0.24 5.44
C GLN A 585 -20.90 -1.00 5.00
N PHE A 586 -21.49 -0.59 3.89
CA PHE A 586 -22.63 -1.23 3.26
C PHE A 586 -22.18 -2.01 2.03
N TYR A 587 -22.76 -3.19 1.86
CA TYR A 587 -22.56 -4.06 0.70
C TYR A 587 -23.90 -4.30 0.02
N PHE A 588 -23.95 -4.20 -1.30
CA PHE A 588 -25.16 -4.29 -2.11
C PHE A 588 -25.14 -5.46 -3.07
#